data_381338db45118bb71e9f13b92b714152
#
_entry.id   381338db45118bb71e9f13b92b714152
#
_cell.length_a   1.000
_cell.length_b   1.000
_cell.length_c   1.000
_cell.angle_alpha   90.00
_cell.angle_beta   90.00
_cell.angle_gamma   90.00
#
_symmetry.space_group_name_H-M   'P 1'
#
loop_
_entity.id
_entity.type
_entity.pdbx_description
1 polymer ?
#
loop_
_entity_poly.entity_id
_entity_poly.type
_entity_poly.pdbx_seq_one_letter_code
_entity_poly.pdbx_strand_id
1 'polypeptide(L)'
;EEELRNQVNRFVDSGIHGLFCLGTNGEFYALTMEEKLRVIEVVVDENRNRLPVYAGTGCVTTKETIELTQRAKELGADAVSIVCPYYAAVSQEGLYQHFKAVAEAVDIPIIMYNIPPRTGVNMSVDIVAKLAEIENIVGIKDSSGNFDNILKYIEATPDDFAVLSGNDSLILWTLLAGGKGGIAGCA
;
A
#
# COMPACT_ATOMS: atom_id res chain seq x y z
N GLU A 1 12.79 13.43 13.46
CA GLU A 1 11.37 13.41 13.84
C GLU A 1 10.70 14.76 13.60
N GLU A 2 11.31 15.87 13.98
CA GLU A 2 10.76 17.22 13.77
C GLU A 2 10.41 17.46 12.30
N GLU A 3 11.31 17.14 11.38
CA GLU A 3 11.05 17.29 9.94
C GLU A 3 9.90 16.37 9.44
N LEU A 4 9.77 15.17 9.99
CA LEU A 4 8.65 14.30 9.66
C LEU A 4 7.30 14.89 10.12
N ARG A 5 7.25 15.50 11.32
CA ARG A 5 6.07 16.23 11.82
C ARG A 5 5.74 17.45 10.95
N ASN A 6 6.73 18.21 10.56
CA ASN A 6 6.58 19.34 9.65
C ASN A 6 5.99 18.88 8.30
N GLN A 7 6.48 17.74 7.79
CA GLN A 7 5.98 17.17 6.53
C GLN A 7 4.51 16.71 6.64
N VAL A 8 4.12 16.07 7.76
CA VAL A 8 2.71 15.71 8.01
C VAL A 8 1.82 16.96 7.96
N ASN A 9 2.19 18.02 8.68
CA ASN A 9 1.41 19.26 8.68
C ASN A 9 1.32 19.90 7.29
N ARG A 10 2.43 19.95 6.56
CA ARG A 10 2.48 20.47 5.20
C ARG A 10 1.55 19.71 4.25
N PHE A 11 1.49 18.38 4.35
CA PHE A 11 0.59 17.57 3.55
C PHE A 11 -0.88 17.79 3.95
N VAL A 12 -1.19 17.84 5.23
CA VAL A 12 -2.55 18.15 5.71
C VAL A 12 -3.00 19.51 5.19
N ASP A 13 -2.16 20.53 5.30
CA ASP A 13 -2.47 21.90 4.86
C ASP A 13 -2.61 22.03 3.34
N SER A 14 -2.01 21.11 2.57
CA SER A 14 -2.12 21.08 1.10
C SER A 14 -3.44 20.49 0.59
N GLY A 15 -4.29 19.95 1.46
CA GLY A 15 -5.62 19.44 1.11
C GLY A 15 -5.62 18.07 0.43
N ILE A 16 -4.60 17.24 0.68
CA ILE A 16 -4.60 15.83 0.24
C ILE A 16 -5.64 15.00 1.01
N HIS A 17 -5.97 13.80 0.50
CA HIS A 17 -7.03 12.96 1.04
C HIS A 17 -6.54 11.92 2.05
N GLY A 18 -5.26 11.70 2.18
CA GLY A 18 -4.67 10.72 3.11
C GLY A 18 -3.15 10.78 3.13
N LEU A 19 -2.56 10.31 4.22
CA LEU A 19 -1.12 10.22 4.44
C LEU A 19 -0.65 8.79 4.17
N PHE A 20 0.47 8.64 3.46
CA PHE A 20 1.08 7.34 3.23
C PHE A 20 2.53 7.36 3.73
N CYS A 21 2.82 6.63 4.79
CA CYS A 21 4.17 6.48 5.33
C CYS A 21 4.77 5.11 5.00
N LEU A 22 6.09 5.00 5.07
CA LEU A 22 6.85 3.78 4.77
C LEU A 22 6.64 3.26 3.34
N GLY A 23 6.42 4.17 2.39
CA GLY A 23 6.46 3.83 0.97
C GLY A 23 7.90 3.63 0.46
N THR A 24 8.03 3.25 -0.81
CA THR A 24 9.34 3.03 -1.46
C THR A 24 10.19 4.30 -1.44
N ASN A 25 9.60 5.47 -1.68
CA ASN A 25 10.31 6.75 -1.61
C ASN A 25 10.71 7.15 -0.17
N GLY A 26 10.04 6.59 0.83
CA GLY A 26 10.40 6.71 2.25
C GLY A 26 11.46 5.69 2.69
N GLU A 27 12.09 4.98 1.75
CA GLU A 27 13.22 4.06 1.98
C GLU A 27 12.95 3.01 3.08
N PHE A 28 11.69 2.55 3.21
CA PHE A 28 11.27 1.61 4.25
C PHE A 28 12.15 0.35 4.35
N TYR A 29 12.71 -0.07 3.23
CA TYR A 29 13.58 -1.26 3.12
C TYR A 29 14.93 -1.10 3.83
N ALA A 30 15.35 0.13 4.12
CA ALA A 30 16.59 0.45 4.83
C ALA A 30 16.39 0.68 6.34
N LEU A 31 15.15 0.67 6.82
CA LEU A 31 14.79 0.89 8.21
C LEU A 31 14.67 -0.43 8.98
N THR A 32 15.12 -0.41 10.24
CA THR A 32 14.85 -1.50 11.20
C THR A 32 13.37 -1.56 11.55
N MET A 33 12.92 -2.62 12.21
CA MET A 33 11.54 -2.75 12.69
C MET A 33 11.18 -1.60 13.65
N GLU A 34 12.06 -1.29 14.59
CA GLU A 34 11.86 -0.21 15.57
C GLU A 34 11.71 1.15 14.90
N GLU A 35 12.54 1.44 13.89
CA GLU A 35 12.47 2.69 13.13
C GLU A 35 11.17 2.79 12.33
N LYS A 36 10.71 1.70 11.70
CA LYS A 36 9.40 1.66 11.02
C LYS A 36 8.25 1.95 11.97
N LEU A 37 8.23 1.30 13.12
CA LEU A 37 7.21 1.53 14.14
C LEU A 37 7.25 2.98 14.64
N ARG A 38 8.45 3.55 14.83
CA ARG A 38 8.60 4.93 15.24
C ARG A 38 8.10 5.92 14.19
N VAL A 39 8.32 5.65 12.90
CA VAL A 39 7.76 6.47 11.81
C VAL A 39 6.23 6.45 11.84
N ILE A 40 5.60 5.28 11.98
CA ILE A 40 4.14 5.17 12.06
C ILE A 40 3.61 5.96 13.27
N GLU A 41 4.20 5.76 14.45
CA GLU A 41 3.80 6.45 15.68
C GLU A 41 3.87 7.98 15.52
N VAL A 42 4.98 8.52 14.97
CA VAL A 42 5.14 9.96 14.77
C VAL A 42 4.11 10.51 13.76
N VAL A 43 3.84 9.78 12.68
CA VAL A 43 2.87 10.22 11.67
C VAL A 43 1.44 10.22 12.25
N VAL A 44 1.04 9.16 12.95
CA VAL A 44 -0.29 9.06 13.56
C VAL A 44 -0.47 10.12 14.65
N ASP A 45 0.52 10.28 15.55
CA ASP A 45 0.49 11.28 16.61
C ASP A 45 0.36 12.70 16.05
N GLU A 46 1.19 13.08 15.06
CA GLU A 46 1.15 14.43 14.48
C GLU A 46 -0.09 14.65 13.61
N ASN A 47 -0.58 13.60 12.95
CA ASN A 47 -1.80 13.69 12.13
C ASN A 47 -3.05 14.06 12.94
N ARG A 48 -3.15 13.64 14.22
CA ARG A 48 -4.27 13.99 15.12
C ARG A 48 -5.65 13.73 14.51
N ASN A 49 -5.79 12.60 13.82
CA ASN A 49 -7.01 12.19 13.12
C ASN A 49 -7.53 13.18 12.06
N ARG A 50 -6.67 14.02 11.49
CA ARG A 50 -7.05 14.97 10.44
C ARG A 50 -7.27 14.29 9.09
N LEU A 51 -6.52 13.26 8.78
CA LEU A 51 -6.57 12.49 7.54
C LEU A 51 -6.41 10.99 7.82
N PRO A 52 -6.91 10.10 6.98
CA PRO A 52 -6.56 8.68 7.04
C PRO A 52 -5.05 8.44 6.89
N VAL A 53 -4.50 7.55 7.71
CA VAL A 53 -3.08 7.15 7.67
C VAL A 53 -2.94 5.74 7.11
N TYR A 54 -2.21 5.63 6.00
CA TYR A 54 -1.83 4.37 5.36
C TYR A 54 -0.38 4.06 5.70
N ALA A 55 -0.10 2.90 6.27
CA ALA A 55 1.24 2.46 6.60
C ALA A 55 1.74 1.38 5.63
N GLY A 56 2.95 1.55 5.09
CA GLY A 56 3.64 0.51 4.33
C GLY A 56 4.16 -0.58 5.26
N THR A 57 3.59 -1.79 5.20
CA THR A 57 3.95 -2.88 6.12
C THR A 57 4.51 -4.12 5.42
N GLY A 58 4.69 -4.08 4.09
CA GLY A 58 5.28 -5.17 3.35
C GLY A 58 6.73 -5.43 3.73
N CYS A 59 7.05 -6.69 4.04
CA CYS A 59 8.39 -7.18 4.34
C CYS A 59 8.76 -8.32 3.38
N VAL A 60 10.00 -8.82 3.48
CA VAL A 60 10.45 -9.95 2.66
C VAL A 60 9.69 -11.23 3.02
N THR A 61 9.37 -11.44 4.30
CA THR A 61 8.68 -12.64 4.78
C THR A 61 7.23 -12.35 5.17
N THR A 62 6.36 -13.35 5.01
CA THR A 62 4.96 -13.29 5.47
C THR A 62 4.87 -13.02 6.97
N LYS A 63 5.73 -13.67 7.75
CA LYS A 63 5.74 -13.52 9.21
C LYS A 63 6.02 -12.07 9.64
N GLU A 64 7.07 -11.46 9.10
CA GLU A 64 7.42 -10.07 9.42
C GLU A 64 6.35 -9.09 8.91
N THR A 65 5.73 -9.37 7.76
CA THR A 65 4.62 -8.58 7.22
C THR A 65 3.43 -8.61 8.19
N ILE A 66 3.05 -9.78 8.70
CA ILE A 66 1.98 -9.92 9.69
C ILE A 66 2.32 -9.15 10.97
N GLU A 67 3.52 -9.33 11.51
CA GLU A 67 3.97 -8.65 12.72
C GLU A 67 3.92 -7.13 12.59
N LEU A 68 4.51 -6.58 11.52
CA LEU A 68 4.50 -5.14 11.29
C LEU A 68 3.08 -4.61 11.06
N THR A 69 2.21 -5.38 10.37
CA THR A 69 0.82 -4.99 10.12
C THR A 69 0.00 -4.93 11.41
N GLN A 70 0.15 -5.91 12.29
CA GLN A 70 -0.50 -5.92 13.60
C GLN A 70 -0.07 -4.70 14.44
N ARG A 71 1.22 -4.41 14.47
CA ARG A 71 1.77 -3.27 15.20
C ARG A 71 1.33 -1.93 14.59
N ALA A 72 1.25 -1.83 13.26
CA ALA A 72 0.74 -0.64 12.59
C ALA A 72 -0.72 -0.34 12.99
N LYS A 73 -1.58 -1.36 13.05
CA LYS A 73 -2.95 -1.24 13.55
C LYS A 73 -2.98 -0.77 15.01
N GLU A 74 -2.18 -1.37 15.89
CA GLU A 74 -2.09 -0.98 17.32
C GLU A 74 -1.66 0.48 17.49
N LEU A 75 -0.80 0.99 16.60
CA LEU A 75 -0.35 2.37 16.59
C LEU A 75 -1.35 3.36 15.98
N GLY A 76 -2.46 2.87 15.42
CA GLY A 76 -3.55 3.70 14.91
C GLY A 76 -3.50 4.00 13.41
N ALA A 77 -2.83 3.17 12.60
CA ALA A 77 -2.98 3.23 11.15
C ALA A 77 -4.40 2.82 10.74
N ASP A 78 -5.01 3.54 9.80
CA ASP A 78 -6.37 3.27 9.30
C ASP A 78 -6.38 2.16 8.23
N ALA A 79 -5.31 2.04 7.48
CA ALA A 79 -5.11 1.01 6.47
C ALA A 79 -3.62 0.70 6.29
N VAL A 80 -3.32 -0.42 5.64
CA VAL A 80 -1.94 -0.77 5.30
C VAL A 80 -1.76 -0.98 3.81
N SER A 81 -0.56 -0.68 3.32
CA SER A 81 -0.16 -1.01 1.96
C SER A 81 0.97 -2.02 2.00
N ILE A 82 0.74 -3.16 1.36
CA ILE A 82 1.66 -4.30 1.40
C ILE A 82 2.28 -4.52 0.04
N VAL A 83 3.56 -4.20 -0.09
CA VAL A 83 4.33 -4.51 -1.30
C VAL A 83 4.52 -6.02 -1.43
N CYS A 84 4.48 -6.53 -2.68
CA CYS A 84 4.84 -7.92 -2.93
C CYS A 84 6.18 -8.27 -2.26
N PRO A 85 6.36 -9.50 -1.76
CA PRO A 85 7.68 -9.96 -1.33
C PRO A 85 8.74 -9.64 -2.38
N TYR A 86 9.88 -9.17 -1.95
CA TYR A 86 10.95 -8.67 -2.81
C TYR A 86 12.26 -9.40 -2.52
N TYR A 87 13.33 -9.10 -3.26
CA TYR A 87 14.64 -9.76 -3.27
C TYR A 87 14.65 -11.06 -4.09
N ALA A 88 13.77 -12.02 -3.82
CA ALA A 88 13.60 -13.23 -4.63
C ALA A 88 12.21 -13.21 -5.29
N ALA A 89 12.17 -13.54 -6.59
CA ALA A 89 10.92 -13.59 -7.34
C ALA A 89 10.01 -14.70 -6.78
N VAL A 90 8.77 -14.33 -6.48
CA VAL A 90 7.74 -15.23 -5.95
C VAL A 90 6.78 -15.65 -7.07
N SER A 91 6.31 -16.90 -7.05
CA SER A 91 5.28 -17.35 -8.00
C SER A 91 3.93 -16.67 -7.71
N GLN A 92 3.01 -16.67 -8.67
CA GLN A 92 1.66 -16.12 -8.50
C GLN A 92 0.90 -16.82 -7.36
N GLU A 93 1.02 -18.14 -7.25
CA GLU A 93 0.45 -18.89 -6.12
C GLU A 93 1.10 -18.50 -4.79
N GLY A 94 2.41 -18.28 -4.77
CA GLY A 94 3.12 -17.78 -3.59
C GLY A 94 2.63 -16.40 -3.16
N LEU A 95 2.35 -15.48 -4.10
CA LEU A 95 1.73 -14.18 -3.82
C LEU A 95 0.33 -14.35 -3.22
N TYR A 96 -0.50 -15.20 -3.82
CA TYR A 96 -1.83 -15.48 -3.29
C TYR A 96 -1.77 -15.97 -1.84
N GLN A 97 -0.94 -16.97 -1.56
CA GLN A 97 -0.80 -17.52 -0.20
C GLN A 97 -0.24 -16.49 0.78
N HIS A 98 0.70 -15.64 0.35
CA HIS A 98 1.25 -14.57 1.17
C HIS A 98 0.16 -13.56 1.59
N PHE A 99 -0.55 -12.97 0.63
CA PHE A 99 -1.59 -11.96 0.91
C PHE A 99 -2.76 -12.55 1.69
N LYS A 100 -3.18 -13.78 1.35
CA LYS A 100 -4.22 -14.49 2.08
C LYS A 100 -3.83 -14.70 3.55
N ALA A 101 -2.64 -15.21 3.81
CA ALA A 101 -2.17 -15.45 5.19
C ALA A 101 -2.07 -14.15 5.99
N VAL A 102 -1.66 -13.04 5.37
CA VAL A 102 -1.65 -11.74 6.04
C VAL A 102 -3.08 -11.30 6.32
N ALA A 103 -3.98 -11.35 5.35
CA ALA A 103 -5.38 -10.93 5.50
C ALA A 103 -6.11 -11.73 6.60
N GLU A 104 -5.86 -13.04 6.71
CA GLU A 104 -6.43 -13.89 7.75
C GLU A 104 -5.88 -13.59 9.15
N ALA A 105 -4.68 -13.01 9.25
CA ALA A 105 -4.01 -12.74 10.52
C ALA A 105 -4.28 -11.34 11.10
N VAL A 106 -4.90 -10.44 10.30
CA VAL A 106 -5.11 -9.04 10.70
C VAL A 106 -6.54 -8.59 10.37
N ASP A 107 -7.03 -7.64 11.14
CA ASP A 107 -8.33 -7.00 10.93
C ASP A 107 -8.10 -5.49 10.68
N ILE A 108 -7.58 -5.19 9.49
CA ILE A 108 -7.32 -3.83 8.99
C ILE A 108 -7.42 -3.86 7.47
N PRO A 109 -7.92 -2.80 6.80
CA PRO A 109 -7.95 -2.71 5.35
C PRO A 109 -6.56 -2.82 4.72
N ILE A 110 -6.41 -3.67 3.71
CA ILE A 110 -5.16 -3.95 3.00
C ILE A 110 -5.26 -3.43 1.58
N ILE A 111 -4.29 -2.64 1.17
CA ILE A 111 -4.02 -2.27 -0.22
C ILE A 111 -2.80 -3.07 -0.68
N MET A 112 -2.96 -3.96 -1.64
CA MET A 112 -1.85 -4.65 -2.28
C MET A 112 -0.97 -3.64 -3.04
N TYR A 113 0.33 -3.85 -3.10
CA TYR A 113 1.23 -2.94 -3.80
C TYR A 113 2.07 -3.69 -4.83
N ASN A 114 1.74 -3.47 -6.10
CA ASN A 114 2.44 -4.01 -7.25
C ASN A 114 3.49 -3.01 -7.76
N ILE A 115 4.78 -3.37 -7.68
CA ILE A 115 5.90 -2.56 -8.17
C ILE A 115 6.98 -3.47 -8.81
N PRO A 116 6.74 -4.01 -10.00
CA PRO A 116 7.62 -4.98 -10.67
C PRO A 116 9.08 -4.53 -10.79
N PRO A 117 9.39 -3.24 -11.04
CA PRO A 117 10.79 -2.81 -11.13
C PRO A 117 11.61 -2.97 -9.83
N ARG A 118 10.94 -3.17 -8.69
CA ARG A 118 11.58 -3.34 -7.38
C ARG A 118 11.46 -4.75 -6.81
N THR A 119 10.36 -5.44 -7.14
CA THR A 119 10.08 -6.77 -6.60
C THR A 119 10.49 -7.90 -7.55
N GLY A 120 10.67 -7.59 -8.85
CA GLY A 120 10.94 -8.59 -9.89
C GLY A 120 9.72 -9.42 -10.27
N VAL A 121 8.53 -9.11 -9.72
CA VAL A 121 7.29 -9.83 -10.00
C VAL A 121 6.13 -8.87 -10.26
N ASN A 122 5.31 -9.18 -11.27
CA ASN A 122 4.06 -8.48 -11.55
C ASN A 122 2.90 -9.36 -11.10
N MET A 123 1.98 -8.81 -10.33
CA MET A 123 0.75 -9.50 -9.94
C MET A 123 -0.12 -9.72 -11.17
N SER A 124 -0.50 -10.97 -11.44
CA SER A 124 -1.42 -11.26 -12.54
C SER A 124 -2.85 -10.80 -12.21
N VAL A 125 -3.62 -10.50 -13.25
CA VAL A 125 -5.02 -10.08 -13.09
C VAL A 125 -5.83 -11.12 -12.35
N ASP A 126 -5.64 -12.41 -12.67
CA ASP A 126 -6.35 -13.52 -12.02
C ASP A 126 -6.08 -13.60 -10.50
N ILE A 127 -4.83 -13.33 -10.09
CA ILE A 127 -4.47 -13.33 -8.66
C ILE A 127 -5.06 -12.12 -7.96
N VAL A 128 -5.05 -10.94 -8.58
CA VAL A 128 -5.66 -9.73 -8.02
C VAL A 128 -7.17 -9.93 -7.86
N ALA A 129 -7.86 -10.42 -8.88
CA ALA A 129 -9.29 -10.70 -8.83
C ALA A 129 -9.63 -11.70 -7.70
N LYS A 130 -8.86 -12.79 -7.59
CA LYS A 130 -9.05 -13.79 -6.53
C LYS A 130 -8.79 -13.24 -5.12
N LEU A 131 -7.81 -12.36 -4.96
CA LEU A 131 -7.52 -11.71 -3.67
C LEU A 131 -8.56 -10.64 -3.32
N ALA A 132 -9.16 -9.99 -4.31
CA ALA A 132 -10.24 -9.03 -4.11
C ALA A 132 -11.54 -9.65 -3.55
N GLU A 133 -11.67 -10.99 -3.56
CA GLU A 133 -12.76 -11.70 -2.88
C GLU A 133 -12.58 -11.76 -1.35
N ILE A 134 -11.39 -11.42 -0.83
CA ILE A 134 -11.10 -11.41 0.62
C ILE A 134 -11.51 -10.05 1.18
N GLU A 135 -12.44 -10.06 2.14
CA GLU A 135 -13.16 -8.87 2.66
C GLU A 135 -12.25 -7.69 3.03
N ASN A 136 -11.11 -7.95 3.69
CA ASN A 136 -10.21 -6.89 4.13
C ASN A 136 -9.10 -6.55 3.12
N ILE A 137 -9.05 -7.18 1.94
CA ILE A 137 -8.22 -6.75 0.80
C ILE A 137 -9.05 -5.79 -0.06
N VAL A 138 -8.89 -4.50 0.17
CA VAL A 138 -9.80 -3.47 -0.35
C VAL A 138 -9.28 -2.74 -1.60
N GLY A 139 -8.07 -3.04 -2.05
CA GLY A 139 -7.52 -2.36 -3.21
C GLY A 139 -6.13 -2.82 -3.62
N ILE A 140 -5.69 -2.23 -4.72
CA ILE A 140 -4.33 -2.38 -5.26
C ILE A 140 -3.77 -1.04 -5.69
N LYS A 141 -2.51 -0.77 -5.32
CA LYS A 141 -1.68 0.29 -5.90
C LYS A 141 -0.79 -0.32 -6.98
N ASP A 142 -0.90 0.15 -8.21
CA ASP A 142 -0.03 -0.27 -9.31
C ASP A 142 1.03 0.78 -9.63
N SER A 143 2.30 0.40 -9.52
CA SER A 143 3.49 1.16 -9.92
C SER A 143 4.28 0.45 -11.03
N SER A 144 3.61 -0.37 -11.85
CA SER A 144 4.24 -1.04 -12.99
C SER A 144 4.63 -0.08 -14.12
N GLY A 145 3.97 1.09 -14.18
CA GLY A 145 4.05 2.00 -15.32
C GLY A 145 3.27 1.51 -16.54
N ASN A 146 2.58 0.39 -16.44
CA ASN A 146 1.78 -0.18 -17.51
C ASN A 146 0.28 0.09 -17.29
N PHE A 147 -0.29 1.02 -18.05
CA PHE A 147 -1.69 1.40 -17.91
C PHE A 147 -2.66 0.24 -18.23
N ASP A 148 -2.27 -0.70 -19.10
CA ASP A 148 -3.07 -1.90 -19.38
C ASP A 148 -3.26 -2.77 -18.12
N ASN A 149 -2.30 -2.81 -17.20
CA ASN A 149 -2.48 -3.49 -15.92
C ASN A 149 -3.60 -2.83 -15.11
N ILE A 150 -3.58 -1.51 -15.01
CA ILE A 150 -4.60 -0.73 -14.29
C ILE A 150 -5.99 -1.00 -14.87
N LEU A 151 -6.14 -0.94 -16.20
CA LEU A 151 -7.41 -1.23 -16.87
C LEU A 151 -7.92 -2.63 -16.57
N LYS A 152 -7.05 -3.62 -16.69
CA LYS A 152 -7.42 -5.02 -16.43
C LYS A 152 -7.77 -5.28 -14.96
N TYR A 153 -7.11 -4.62 -14.01
CA TYR A 153 -7.49 -4.72 -12.60
C TYR A 153 -8.86 -4.10 -12.35
N ILE A 154 -9.15 -2.92 -12.94
CA ILE A 154 -10.48 -2.28 -12.85
C ILE A 154 -11.57 -3.20 -13.42
N GLU A 155 -11.34 -3.83 -14.59
CA GLU A 155 -12.30 -4.74 -15.24
C GLU A 155 -12.53 -6.03 -14.46
N ALA A 156 -11.51 -6.53 -13.75
CA ALA A 156 -11.53 -7.83 -13.11
C ALA A 156 -11.92 -7.82 -11.62
N THR A 157 -12.10 -6.64 -11.03
CA THR A 157 -12.39 -6.50 -9.60
C THR A 157 -13.74 -5.83 -9.36
N PRO A 158 -14.37 -6.00 -8.19
CA PRO A 158 -15.63 -5.34 -7.85
C PRO A 158 -15.53 -3.81 -7.90
N ASP A 159 -16.66 -3.12 -8.12
CA ASP A 159 -16.72 -1.66 -8.24
C ASP A 159 -16.25 -0.89 -6.99
N ASP A 160 -16.32 -1.50 -5.81
CA ASP A 160 -15.87 -0.96 -4.54
C ASP A 160 -14.38 -1.24 -4.26
N PHE A 161 -13.74 -2.12 -5.03
CA PHE A 161 -12.31 -2.38 -4.94
C PHE A 161 -11.50 -1.20 -5.48
N ALA A 162 -10.54 -0.71 -4.68
CA ALA A 162 -9.79 0.50 -5.00
C ALA A 162 -8.56 0.19 -5.89
N VAL A 163 -8.65 0.48 -7.19
CA VAL A 163 -7.47 0.47 -8.07
C VAL A 163 -6.85 1.87 -8.08
N LEU A 164 -5.59 1.96 -7.63
CA LEU A 164 -4.85 3.21 -7.45
C LEU A 164 -3.57 3.22 -8.31
N SER A 165 -3.28 4.34 -8.97
CA SER A 165 -1.99 4.52 -9.63
C SER A 165 -0.90 4.92 -8.65
N GLY A 166 0.26 4.28 -8.75
CA GLY A 166 1.49 4.71 -8.09
C GLY A 166 2.42 5.54 -9.00
N ASN A 167 2.00 5.77 -10.25
CA ASN A 167 2.70 6.64 -11.22
C ASN A 167 1.90 7.94 -11.36
N ASP A 168 2.49 9.06 -10.98
CA ASP A 168 1.83 10.38 -10.95
C ASP A 168 1.21 10.76 -12.31
N SER A 169 1.90 10.46 -13.42
CA SER A 169 1.43 10.71 -14.78
C SER A 169 0.19 9.89 -15.18
N LEU A 170 -0.13 8.82 -14.47
CA LEU A 170 -1.26 7.94 -14.77
C LEU A 170 -2.46 8.16 -13.83
N ILE A 171 -2.36 9.01 -12.79
CA ILE A 171 -3.44 9.21 -11.82
C ILE A 171 -4.73 9.70 -12.50
N LEU A 172 -4.64 10.73 -13.33
CA LEU A 172 -5.80 11.25 -14.05
C LEU A 172 -6.46 10.18 -14.93
N TRP A 173 -5.65 9.44 -15.67
CA TRP A 173 -6.14 8.38 -16.55
C TRP A 173 -6.77 7.22 -15.77
N THR A 174 -6.21 6.88 -14.61
CA THR A 174 -6.77 5.88 -13.69
C THR A 174 -8.17 6.30 -13.21
N LEU A 175 -8.34 7.56 -12.82
CA LEU A 175 -9.64 8.11 -12.41
C LEU A 175 -10.66 8.07 -13.57
N LEU A 176 -10.26 8.51 -14.77
CA LEU A 176 -11.13 8.49 -15.96
C LEU A 176 -11.54 7.07 -16.38
N ALA A 177 -10.72 6.08 -16.10
CA ALA A 177 -11.00 4.67 -16.37
C ALA A 177 -11.87 3.97 -15.30
N GLY A 178 -12.22 4.65 -14.20
CA GLY A 178 -13.02 4.07 -13.11
C GLY A 178 -12.23 3.66 -11.87
N GLY A 179 -10.90 3.84 -11.86
CA GLY A 179 -10.11 3.68 -10.65
C GLY A 179 -10.40 4.78 -9.62
N LYS A 180 -9.86 4.64 -8.40
CA LYS A 180 -10.22 5.50 -7.26
C LYS A 180 -9.22 6.62 -6.96
N GLY A 181 -8.11 6.71 -7.71
CA GLY A 181 -7.11 7.77 -7.51
C GLY A 181 -5.67 7.30 -7.67
N GLY A 182 -4.80 7.86 -6.85
CA GLY A 182 -3.40 7.49 -6.86
C GLY A 182 -2.68 7.82 -5.55
N ILE A 183 -1.52 7.21 -5.38
CA ILE A 183 -0.59 7.50 -4.30
C ILE A 183 0.63 8.17 -4.93
N ALA A 184 0.61 9.50 -4.94
CA ALA A 184 1.62 10.32 -5.60
C ALA A 184 2.97 10.24 -4.88
N GLY A 185 4.02 10.04 -5.64
CA GLY A 185 5.39 9.98 -5.13
C GLY A 185 6.13 11.30 -5.17
N CYS A 186 5.59 12.28 -5.91
CA CYS A 186 6.19 13.60 -6.12
C CYS A 186 5.32 14.75 -5.55
N ALA A 187 4.41 14.40 -4.62
CA ALA A 187 3.53 15.37 -3.97
C ALA A 187 4.31 16.23 -2.95
#